data_6421bee2a20008d3782e15a563ca692e
#
_entry.id   6421bee2a20008d3782e15a563ca692e
#
_cell.length_a   1.000
_cell.length_b   1.000
_cell.length_c   1.000
_cell.angle_alpha   90.00
_cell.angle_beta   90.00
_cell.angle_gamma   90.00
#
_symmetry.space_group_name_H-M   'P 1'
#
loop_
_entity.id
_entity.type
_entity.pdbx_description
1 polymer ?
#
loop_
_entity_poly.entity_id
_entity_poly.type
_entity_poly.pdbx_seq_one_letter_code
_entity_poly.pdbx_strand_id
1 'polypeptide(L)'
;MNILGKAFFLAFLLSFVVSCGRPGAQNSNSIANVVQKAVGTAPLPQDVKISSPDGVVLVGTLFESEKANSPGLLLLHQWQSDRHSWDDFAKDLQNDGFNVLTIDGRGFGDSTKRSDGTAVAANRTDADVKAMLGDVDAAFSFLSKQSKVDASRLGIIGASYGSSLALIYAADHPNVAAIALLSPGTNYFGNMQTEPAITKFGARPSFMASAEDDPDSNKAVVELAALTAEPNRAVVVSVPKGGHGTALLKVDEVRRPLEAFFKERLGIQPQK
;
A
#
# COMPACT_ATOMS: atom_id res chain seq x y z
N MET A 1 53.31 21.25 28.89
CA MET A 1 53.55 20.09 29.80
C MET A 1 52.40 19.12 29.54
N ASN A 2 52.81 17.99 28.95
CA ASN A 2 51.94 16.90 28.46
C ASN A 2 51.04 16.30 29.54
N ILE A 3 49.86 15.76 29.15
CA ILE A 3 49.53 14.33 29.39
C ILE A 3 48.40 13.92 28.46
N LEU A 4 48.70 12.93 27.55
CA LEU A 4 47.78 12.14 26.75
C LEU A 4 46.98 11.16 27.63
N GLY A 5 45.65 11.08 27.43
CA GLY A 5 44.80 10.00 27.92
C GLY A 5 44.44 9.06 26.79
N LYS A 6 44.98 7.83 26.80
CA LYS A 6 44.73 6.74 25.86
C LYS A 6 43.39 6.06 26.22
N ALA A 7 42.45 6.01 25.30
CA ALA A 7 41.28 5.14 25.41
C ALA A 7 41.62 3.72 24.95
N PHE A 8 41.40 2.74 25.81
CA PHE A 8 41.56 1.30 25.53
C PHE A 8 40.31 0.78 24.83
N PHE A 9 40.47 0.29 23.60
CA PHE A 9 39.48 -0.54 22.93
C PHE A 9 39.68 -2.00 23.34
N LEU A 10 38.70 -2.59 24.03
CA LEU A 10 38.68 -3.99 24.38
C LEU A 10 38.00 -4.78 23.27
N ALA A 11 38.76 -5.42 22.40
CA ALA A 11 38.29 -6.38 21.42
C ALA A 11 38.03 -7.73 22.07
N PHE A 12 36.78 -8.17 22.16
CA PHE A 12 36.44 -9.54 22.55
C PHE A 12 36.58 -10.46 21.33
N LEU A 13 37.65 -11.26 21.28
CA LEU A 13 37.75 -12.38 20.34
C LEU A 13 36.94 -13.57 20.90
N LEU A 14 35.81 -13.88 20.28
CA LEU A 14 35.14 -15.17 20.48
C LEU A 14 35.76 -16.21 19.55
N SER A 15 36.53 -17.15 20.11
CA SER A 15 37.04 -18.31 19.37
C SER A 15 35.91 -19.31 19.18
N PHE A 16 35.44 -19.50 17.94
CA PHE A 16 34.51 -20.58 17.58
C PHE A 16 35.29 -21.80 17.12
N VAL A 17 35.11 -22.91 17.82
CA VAL A 17 35.57 -24.25 17.41
C VAL A 17 34.67 -24.69 16.24
N VAL A 18 35.26 -24.85 15.05
CA VAL A 18 34.59 -25.37 13.86
C VAL A 18 34.61 -26.90 13.92
N SER A 19 33.43 -27.48 14.20
CA SER A 19 33.17 -28.90 13.95
C SER A 19 32.71 -29.08 12.51
N CYS A 20 33.46 -29.81 11.69
CA CYS A 20 33.09 -30.13 10.29
C CYS A 20 31.96 -31.18 10.23
N GLY A 21 30.72 -30.71 10.17
CA GLY A 21 29.57 -31.47 9.75
C GLY A 21 29.04 -30.88 8.41
N ARG A 22 28.73 -31.74 7.40
CA ARG A 22 28.19 -31.31 6.10
C ARG A 22 26.99 -30.39 6.28
N PRO A 23 26.89 -29.23 5.59
CA PRO A 23 25.75 -28.36 5.71
C PRO A 23 24.59 -28.94 4.89
N GLY A 24 23.55 -29.41 5.59
CA GLY A 24 22.22 -29.46 5.01
C GLY A 24 21.78 -28.02 4.74
N ALA A 25 21.11 -27.77 3.61
CA ALA A 25 20.61 -26.48 3.21
C ALA A 25 19.68 -25.90 4.30
N GLN A 26 20.25 -25.12 5.21
CA GLN A 26 19.49 -24.36 6.20
C GLN A 26 18.94 -23.10 5.51
N ASN A 27 17.66 -23.00 5.61
CA ASN A 27 16.79 -21.95 5.06
C ASN A 27 17.37 -20.57 5.38
N SER A 28 17.90 -19.87 4.37
CA SER A 28 18.48 -18.52 4.50
C SER A 28 17.51 -17.50 5.14
N ASN A 29 16.21 -17.75 5.01
CA ASN A 29 15.15 -16.96 5.65
C ASN A 29 15.15 -17.05 7.19
N SER A 30 15.61 -18.16 7.78
CA SER A 30 15.62 -18.30 9.24
C SER A 30 16.69 -17.46 9.93
N ILE A 31 17.84 -17.30 9.29
CA ILE A 31 18.96 -16.49 9.83
C ILE A 31 18.66 -15.00 9.70
N ALA A 32 18.09 -14.57 8.57
CA ALA A 32 17.66 -13.19 8.36
C ALA A 32 16.59 -12.77 9.41
N ASN A 33 15.62 -13.62 9.69
CA ASN A 33 14.58 -13.36 10.69
C ASN A 33 15.12 -13.33 12.12
N VAL A 34 16.14 -14.13 12.45
CA VAL A 34 16.78 -14.11 13.79
C VAL A 34 17.60 -12.85 14.00
N VAL A 35 18.35 -12.40 12.99
CA VAL A 35 19.13 -11.15 13.05
C VAL A 35 18.22 -9.93 13.13
N GLN A 36 17.11 -9.93 12.40
CA GLN A 36 16.13 -8.84 12.40
C GLN A 36 15.43 -8.67 13.75
N LYS A 37 15.10 -9.80 14.40
CA LYS A 37 14.48 -9.79 15.73
C LYS A 37 15.42 -9.25 16.84
N ALA A 38 16.74 -9.34 16.64
CA ALA A 38 17.74 -8.82 17.58
C ALA A 38 17.98 -7.31 17.46
N VAL A 39 17.60 -6.68 16.33
CA VAL A 39 17.84 -5.24 16.04
C VAL A 39 16.57 -4.39 16.14
N GLY A 40 15.40 -5.00 16.35
CA GLY A 40 14.12 -4.27 16.45
C GLY A 40 13.71 -3.56 15.14
N THR A 41 14.12 -4.11 13.98
CA THR A 41 13.75 -3.59 12.66
C THR A 41 12.51 -4.31 12.12
N ALA A 42 11.70 -3.59 11.34
CA ALA A 42 10.53 -4.18 10.70
C ALA A 42 10.89 -5.42 9.85
N PRO A 43 10.01 -6.44 9.77
CA PRO A 43 10.24 -7.63 8.95
C PRO A 43 10.55 -7.28 7.49
N LEU A 44 11.34 -8.12 6.81
CA LEU A 44 11.57 -7.95 5.37
C LEU A 44 10.25 -8.14 4.62
N PRO A 45 10.01 -7.35 3.55
CA PRO A 45 8.87 -7.52 2.68
C PRO A 45 8.82 -8.94 2.09
N GLN A 46 7.64 -9.49 1.92
CA GLN A 46 7.42 -10.84 1.42
C GLN A 46 6.48 -10.83 0.22
N ASP A 47 6.87 -11.48 -0.87
CA ASP A 47 5.97 -11.72 -1.98
C ASP A 47 4.90 -12.74 -1.58
N VAL A 48 3.66 -12.43 -1.95
CA VAL A 48 2.49 -13.24 -1.64
C VAL A 48 1.70 -13.52 -2.91
N LYS A 49 0.97 -14.65 -2.92
CA LYS A 49 0.04 -15.01 -3.99
C LYS A 49 -1.37 -15.06 -3.44
N ILE A 50 -2.29 -14.39 -4.13
CA ILE A 50 -3.68 -14.25 -3.72
C ILE A 50 -4.57 -14.77 -4.86
N SER A 51 -5.46 -15.70 -4.57
CA SER A 51 -6.40 -16.22 -5.57
C SER A 51 -7.60 -15.30 -5.69
N SER A 52 -7.81 -14.75 -6.88
CA SER A 52 -9.03 -14.02 -7.24
C SER A 52 -10.21 -14.99 -7.49
N PRO A 53 -11.47 -14.56 -7.33
CA PRO A 53 -12.65 -15.41 -7.49
C PRO A 53 -12.75 -16.13 -8.84
N ASP A 54 -12.20 -15.56 -9.91
CA ASP A 54 -12.20 -16.13 -11.26
C ASP A 54 -10.93 -16.93 -11.59
N GLY A 55 -10.11 -17.24 -10.57
CA GLY A 55 -8.90 -18.05 -10.69
C GLY A 55 -7.64 -17.31 -11.10
N VAL A 56 -7.68 -15.99 -11.26
CA VAL A 56 -6.45 -15.20 -11.46
C VAL A 56 -5.59 -15.28 -10.20
N VAL A 57 -4.29 -15.50 -10.37
CA VAL A 57 -3.31 -15.48 -9.29
C VAL A 57 -2.71 -14.09 -9.24
N LEU A 58 -3.15 -13.29 -8.28
CA LEU A 58 -2.56 -11.99 -8.01
C LEU A 58 -1.25 -12.17 -7.25
N VAL A 59 -0.25 -11.39 -7.62
CA VAL A 59 1.01 -11.29 -6.89
C VAL A 59 1.04 -9.95 -6.16
N GLY A 60 1.42 -9.99 -4.91
CA GLY A 60 1.57 -8.81 -4.07
C GLY A 60 2.83 -8.87 -3.25
N THR A 61 3.20 -7.76 -2.62
CA THR A 61 4.25 -7.68 -1.62
C THR A 61 3.64 -7.22 -0.30
N LEU A 62 3.81 -8.04 0.74
CA LEU A 62 3.36 -7.75 2.10
C LEU A 62 4.51 -7.17 2.92
N PHE A 63 4.32 -5.98 3.43
CA PHE A 63 5.19 -5.26 4.36
C PHE A 63 4.54 -5.35 5.75
N GLU A 64 4.93 -6.31 6.55
CA GLU A 64 4.35 -6.49 7.88
C GLU A 64 4.90 -5.49 8.89
N SER A 65 4.02 -4.89 9.71
CA SER A 65 4.42 -4.10 10.88
C SER A 65 5.24 -4.93 11.86
N GLU A 66 6.17 -4.27 12.57
CA GLU A 66 6.84 -4.89 13.73
C GLU A 66 5.84 -5.26 14.84
N LYS A 67 4.82 -4.42 15.03
CA LYS A 67 3.83 -4.54 16.10
C LYS A 67 2.63 -5.38 15.65
N ALA A 68 2.13 -6.22 16.55
CA ALA A 68 0.84 -6.87 16.38
C ALA A 68 -0.33 -5.87 16.54
N ASN A 69 -1.49 -6.25 16.01
CA ASN A 69 -2.71 -5.44 16.06
C ASN A 69 -2.53 -4.04 15.49
N SER A 70 -1.80 -3.94 14.39
CA SER A 70 -1.50 -2.70 13.65
C SER A 70 -2.51 -2.50 12.50
N PRO A 71 -2.81 -1.25 12.10
CA PRO A 71 -3.70 -1.01 10.97
C PRO A 71 -3.11 -1.53 9.66
N GLY A 72 -3.98 -1.77 8.67
CA GLY A 72 -3.59 -2.26 7.35
C GLY A 72 -3.94 -1.30 6.21
N LEU A 73 -3.10 -1.25 5.20
CA LEU A 73 -3.27 -0.47 3.99
C LEU A 73 -3.08 -1.34 2.74
N LEU A 74 -4.08 -1.33 1.85
CA LEU A 74 -3.98 -1.92 0.52
C LEU A 74 -3.64 -0.82 -0.50
N LEU A 75 -2.60 -1.02 -1.32
CA LEU A 75 -2.14 -0.05 -2.32
C LEU A 75 -2.37 -0.59 -3.74
N LEU A 76 -3.05 0.23 -4.58
CA LEU A 76 -3.47 -0.11 -5.93
C LEU A 76 -2.77 0.83 -6.93
N HIS A 77 -1.92 0.28 -7.81
CA HIS A 77 -1.11 1.05 -8.77
C HIS A 77 -1.94 1.67 -9.92
N GLN A 78 -1.34 2.61 -10.66
CA GLN A 78 -1.92 3.17 -11.87
C GLN A 78 -1.81 2.22 -13.07
N TRP A 79 -2.61 2.47 -14.14
CA TRP A 79 -2.60 1.70 -15.38
C TRP A 79 -1.19 1.64 -16.00
N GLN A 80 -0.80 0.50 -16.55
CA GLN A 80 0.52 0.23 -17.12
C GLN A 80 1.68 0.37 -16.11
N SER A 81 1.41 0.10 -14.85
CA SER A 81 2.37 0.05 -13.77
C SER A 81 2.27 -1.30 -13.05
N ASP A 82 2.92 -1.42 -11.91
CA ASP A 82 2.90 -2.60 -11.06
C ASP A 82 3.04 -2.23 -9.58
N ARG A 83 3.06 -3.24 -8.70
CA ARG A 83 3.19 -3.09 -7.25
C ARG A 83 4.45 -2.35 -6.80
N HIS A 84 5.54 -2.44 -7.58
CA HIS A 84 6.82 -1.83 -7.23
C HIS A 84 6.83 -0.31 -7.32
N SER A 85 5.83 0.29 -7.99
CA SER A 85 5.66 1.75 -7.97
C SER A 85 5.40 2.31 -6.57
N TRP A 86 5.11 1.46 -5.60
CA TRP A 86 4.84 1.79 -4.20
C TRP A 86 5.98 1.47 -3.23
N ASP A 87 7.05 0.77 -3.65
CA ASP A 87 8.02 0.13 -2.75
C ASP A 87 8.58 1.07 -1.67
N ASP A 88 9.05 2.26 -2.06
CA ASP A 88 9.60 3.23 -1.11
C ASP A 88 8.54 3.74 -0.13
N PHE A 89 7.34 4.02 -0.64
CA PHE A 89 6.24 4.53 0.19
C PHE A 89 5.68 3.45 1.12
N ALA A 90 5.54 2.22 0.62
CA ALA A 90 5.10 1.08 1.43
C ALA A 90 6.07 0.77 2.58
N LYS A 91 7.37 0.91 2.32
CA LYS A 91 8.41 0.75 3.35
C LYS A 91 8.34 1.85 4.42
N ASP A 92 8.07 3.10 4.03
CA ASP A 92 7.91 4.18 5.00
C ASP A 92 6.65 3.99 5.84
N LEU A 93 5.54 3.58 5.23
CA LEU A 93 4.32 3.22 5.97
C LEU A 93 4.52 2.04 6.91
N GLN A 94 5.31 1.04 6.50
CA GLN A 94 5.69 -0.08 7.38
C GLN A 94 6.47 0.41 8.60
N ASN A 95 7.46 1.28 8.40
CA ASN A 95 8.26 1.89 9.47
C ASN A 95 7.39 2.75 10.40
N ASP A 96 6.36 3.36 9.88
CA ASP A 96 5.34 4.10 10.63
C ASP A 96 4.40 3.20 11.45
N GLY A 97 4.43 1.88 11.21
CA GLY A 97 3.70 0.89 11.98
C GLY A 97 2.44 0.34 11.27
N PHE A 98 2.29 0.54 9.98
CA PHE A 98 1.24 -0.10 9.19
C PHE A 98 1.66 -1.49 8.69
N ASN A 99 0.69 -2.38 8.53
CA ASN A 99 0.83 -3.50 7.62
C ASN A 99 0.40 -3.03 6.22
N VAL A 100 1.25 -3.21 5.22
CA VAL A 100 0.98 -2.70 3.87
C VAL A 100 1.01 -3.87 2.88
N LEU A 101 -0.02 -3.94 2.04
CA LEU A 101 -0.08 -4.87 0.91
C LEU A 101 -0.12 -4.07 -0.38
N THR A 102 0.89 -4.23 -1.22
CA THR A 102 0.87 -3.77 -2.61
C THR A 102 0.52 -4.94 -3.51
N ILE A 103 -0.26 -4.75 -4.56
CA ILE A 103 -0.59 -5.81 -5.51
C ILE A 103 -0.34 -5.38 -6.95
N ASP A 104 0.04 -6.33 -7.80
CA ASP A 104 -0.11 -6.20 -9.24
C ASP A 104 -1.58 -6.43 -9.58
N GLY A 105 -2.24 -5.49 -10.23
CA GLY A 105 -3.56 -5.72 -10.81
C GLY A 105 -3.51 -6.80 -11.90
N ARG A 106 -4.63 -7.49 -12.14
CA ARG A 106 -4.72 -8.51 -13.20
C ARG A 106 -4.15 -8.03 -14.53
N GLY A 107 -3.31 -8.85 -15.16
CA GLY A 107 -2.66 -8.54 -16.43
C GLY A 107 -1.47 -7.60 -16.34
N PHE A 108 -1.07 -7.16 -15.14
CA PHE A 108 0.12 -6.34 -14.90
C PHE A 108 1.15 -7.09 -14.05
N GLY A 109 2.40 -6.63 -14.10
CA GLY A 109 3.50 -7.19 -13.32
C GLY A 109 3.57 -8.71 -13.42
N ASP A 110 3.50 -9.37 -12.27
CA ASP A 110 3.52 -10.84 -12.18
C ASP A 110 2.11 -11.46 -12.13
N SER A 111 1.02 -10.65 -12.08
CA SER A 111 -0.39 -11.11 -12.04
C SER A 111 -0.94 -11.42 -13.45
N THR A 112 -0.19 -12.19 -14.22
CA THR A 112 -0.47 -12.45 -15.66
C THR A 112 -1.02 -13.84 -15.95
N LYS A 113 -1.33 -14.64 -14.92
CA LYS A 113 -1.79 -16.02 -15.10
C LYS A 113 -2.91 -16.39 -14.14
N ARG A 114 -3.75 -17.33 -14.60
CA ARG A 114 -4.67 -18.07 -13.72
C ARG A 114 -3.98 -19.26 -13.08
N SER A 115 -4.65 -19.86 -12.10
CA SER A 115 -4.18 -21.07 -11.41
C SER A 115 -3.97 -22.28 -12.34
N ASP A 116 -4.68 -22.33 -13.46
CA ASP A 116 -4.54 -23.37 -14.51
C ASP A 116 -3.43 -23.05 -15.51
N GLY A 117 -2.70 -21.93 -15.37
CA GLY A 117 -1.65 -21.46 -16.26
C GLY A 117 -2.13 -20.62 -17.44
N THR A 118 -3.43 -20.41 -17.63
CA THR A 118 -3.98 -19.55 -18.68
C THR A 118 -3.53 -18.10 -18.51
N ALA A 119 -3.07 -17.47 -19.60
CA ALA A 119 -2.63 -16.08 -19.58
C ALA A 119 -3.81 -15.12 -19.34
N VAL A 120 -3.52 -14.03 -18.62
CA VAL A 120 -4.44 -12.94 -18.32
C VAL A 120 -3.86 -11.63 -18.86
N ALA A 121 -4.68 -10.87 -19.57
CA ALA A 121 -4.37 -9.52 -20.02
C ALA A 121 -5.25 -8.51 -19.30
N ALA A 122 -4.72 -7.30 -19.10
CA ALA A 122 -5.50 -6.18 -18.61
C ALA A 122 -6.34 -5.59 -19.76
N ASN A 123 -7.65 -5.58 -19.60
CA ASN A 123 -8.59 -4.97 -20.54
C ASN A 123 -9.44 -3.91 -19.82
N ARG A 124 -10.38 -3.26 -20.55
CA ARG A 124 -11.13 -2.09 -20.05
C ARG A 124 -12.64 -2.23 -20.23
N THR A 125 -13.16 -3.44 -20.42
CA THR A 125 -14.59 -3.69 -20.51
C THR A 125 -15.26 -3.67 -19.14
N ASP A 126 -16.58 -3.57 -19.10
CA ASP A 126 -17.35 -3.63 -17.84
C ASP A 126 -17.11 -4.95 -17.09
N ALA A 127 -16.95 -6.05 -17.83
CA ALA A 127 -16.61 -7.35 -17.25
C ALA A 127 -15.22 -7.35 -16.61
N ASP A 128 -14.24 -6.67 -17.24
CA ASP A 128 -12.89 -6.56 -16.67
C ASP A 128 -12.89 -5.68 -15.42
N VAL A 129 -13.60 -4.54 -15.43
CA VAL A 129 -13.73 -3.67 -14.24
C VAL A 129 -14.38 -4.43 -13.09
N LYS A 130 -15.45 -5.18 -13.35
CA LYS A 130 -16.08 -6.04 -12.33
C LYS A 130 -15.13 -7.09 -11.79
N ALA A 131 -14.32 -7.70 -12.65
CA ALA A 131 -13.33 -8.67 -12.25
C ALA A 131 -12.18 -8.02 -11.44
N MET A 132 -11.73 -6.82 -11.80
CA MET A 132 -10.75 -6.03 -11.02
C MET A 132 -11.28 -5.69 -9.63
N LEU A 133 -12.56 -5.38 -9.45
CA LEU A 133 -13.16 -5.20 -8.13
C LEU A 133 -13.14 -6.49 -7.30
N GLY A 134 -13.30 -7.65 -7.95
CA GLY A 134 -13.11 -8.96 -7.30
C GLY A 134 -11.66 -9.21 -6.86
N ASP A 135 -10.67 -8.67 -7.59
CA ASP A 135 -9.27 -8.71 -7.18
C ASP A 135 -9.01 -7.85 -5.95
N VAL A 136 -9.59 -6.65 -5.92
CA VAL A 136 -9.50 -5.75 -4.75
C VAL A 136 -10.11 -6.42 -3.52
N ASP A 137 -11.26 -7.09 -3.67
CA ASP A 137 -11.90 -7.84 -2.59
C ASP A 137 -11.01 -8.98 -2.07
N ALA A 138 -10.43 -9.78 -2.98
CA ALA A 138 -9.51 -10.85 -2.62
C ALA A 138 -8.27 -10.34 -1.87
N ALA A 139 -7.66 -9.24 -2.35
CA ALA A 139 -6.50 -8.63 -1.73
C ALA A 139 -6.82 -7.99 -0.37
N PHE A 140 -7.93 -7.28 -0.26
CA PHE A 140 -8.39 -6.67 0.99
C PHE A 140 -8.73 -7.74 2.04
N SER A 141 -9.42 -8.80 1.62
CA SER A 141 -9.73 -9.96 2.46
C SER A 141 -8.45 -10.72 2.89
N PHE A 142 -7.45 -10.84 2.00
CA PHE A 142 -6.15 -11.41 2.36
C PHE A 142 -5.45 -10.57 3.43
N LEU A 143 -5.36 -9.25 3.24
CA LEU A 143 -4.74 -8.33 4.21
C LEU A 143 -5.44 -8.38 5.56
N SER A 144 -6.78 -8.36 5.59
CA SER A 144 -7.57 -8.36 6.82
C SER A 144 -7.36 -9.61 7.69
N LYS A 145 -6.90 -10.73 7.10
CA LYS A 145 -6.67 -12.00 7.78
C LYS A 145 -5.23 -12.19 8.27
N GLN A 146 -4.33 -11.23 8.00
CA GLN A 146 -2.96 -11.35 8.48
C GLN A 146 -2.90 -11.21 10.00
N SER A 147 -2.08 -12.01 10.64
CA SER A 147 -2.04 -12.16 12.10
C SER A 147 -1.67 -10.89 12.86
N LYS A 148 -0.97 -9.96 12.21
CA LYS A 148 -0.57 -8.66 12.80
C LYS A 148 -1.54 -7.53 12.49
N VAL A 149 -2.54 -7.77 11.64
CA VAL A 149 -3.48 -6.74 11.17
C VAL A 149 -4.68 -6.62 12.10
N ASP A 150 -5.02 -5.39 12.46
CA ASP A 150 -6.30 -5.03 13.04
C ASP A 150 -7.32 -4.83 11.92
N ALA A 151 -8.17 -5.82 11.70
CA ALA A 151 -9.19 -5.80 10.65
C ALA A 151 -10.24 -4.68 10.79
N SER A 152 -10.33 -4.01 11.94
CA SER A 152 -11.20 -2.85 12.14
C SER A 152 -10.57 -1.52 11.69
N ARG A 153 -9.28 -1.52 11.36
CA ARG A 153 -8.51 -0.33 10.98
C ARG A 153 -7.81 -0.52 9.64
N LEU A 154 -8.62 -0.65 8.59
CA LEU A 154 -8.14 -0.89 7.23
C LEU A 154 -8.44 0.30 6.32
N GLY A 155 -7.47 0.64 5.47
CA GLY A 155 -7.61 1.67 4.43
C GLY A 155 -7.14 1.19 3.07
N ILE A 156 -7.49 1.96 2.04
CA ILE A 156 -7.04 1.71 0.67
C ILE A 156 -6.44 2.99 0.08
N ILE A 157 -5.31 2.88 -0.58
CA ILE A 157 -4.67 3.95 -1.36
C ILE A 157 -4.66 3.52 -2.82
N GLY A 158 -5.20 4.33 -3.70
CA GLY A 158 -5.17 4.06 -5.13
C GLY A 158 -4.56 5.21 -5.92
N ALA A 159 -3.90 4.87 -7.04
CA ALA A 159 -3.34 5.81 -7.98
C ALA A 159 -4.03 5.67 -9.34
N SER A 160 -4.46 6.81 -9.95
CA SER A 160 -5.11 6.83 -11.26
C SER A 160 -6.33 5.89 -11.31
N TYR A 161 -6.39 4.94 -12.27
CA TYR A 161 -7.46 3.95 -12.30
C TYR A 161 -7.57 3.15 -10.99
N GLY A 162 -6.44 2.90 -10.32
CA GLY A 162 -6.42 2.27 -9.00
C GLY A 162 -7.14 3.09 -7.94
N SER A 163 -7.19 4.43 -8.07
CA SER A 163 -7.99 5.29 -7.19
C SER A 163 -9.49 5.09 -7.42
N SER A 164 -9.92 4.90 -8.67
CA SER A 164 -11.32 4.59 -8.98
C SER A 164 -11.72 3.21 -8.45
N LEU A 165 -10.85 2.19 -8.59
CA LEU A 165 -11.08 0.87 -7.98
C LEU A 165 -11.20 0.96 -6.45
N ALA A 166 -10.29 1.71 -5.80
CA ALA A 166 -10.32 1.92 -4.36
C ALA A 166 -11.64 2.54 -3.90
N LEU A 167 -12.08 3.61 -4.57
CA LEU A 167 -13.31 4.31 -4.23
C LEU A 167 -14.56 3.49 -4.50
N ILE A 168 -14.67 2.88 -5.69
CA ILE A 168 -15.86 2.07 -6.07
C ILE A 168 -15.98 0.87 -5.11
N TYR A 169 -14.88 0.18 -4.83
CA TYR A 169 -14.87 -0.91 -3.86
C TYR A 169 -15.29 -0.42 -2.46
N ALA A 170 -14.64 0.64 -1.95
CA ALA A 170 -14.92 1.17 -0.62
C ALA A 170 -16.37 1.66 -0.45
N ALA A 171 -17.02 2.15 -1.52
CA ALA A 171 -18.40 2.58 -1.49
C ALA A 171 -19.36 1.46 -1.07
N ASP A 172 -19.07 0.21 -1.45
CA ASP A 172 -19.86 -0.98 -1.11
C ASP A 172 -19.37 -1.72 0.13
N HIS A 173 -18.20 -1.35 0.67
CA HIS A 173 -17.53 -2.06 1.77
C HIS A 173 -17.32 -1.14 2.97
N PRO A 174 -18.24 -1.12 3.96
CA PRO A 174 -18.18 -0.20 5.11
C PRO A 174 -17.00 -0.49 6.07
N ASN A 175 -16.36 -1.64 5.98
CA ASN A 175 -15.14 -2.01 6.70
C ASN A 175 -13.87 -1.34 6.14
N VAL A 176 -13.94 -0.63 5.01
CA VAL A 176 -12.89 0.28 4.57
C VAL A 176 -13.04 1.58 5.35
N ALA A 177 -12.16 1.80 6.34
CA ALA A 177 -12.28 2.91 7.28
C ALA A 177 -11.85 4.27 6.66
N ALA A 178 -10.89 4.28 5.75
CA ALA A 178 -10.39 5.48 5.09
C ALA A 178 -9.82 5.16 3.70
N ILE A 179 -9.87 6.13 2.78
CA ILE A 179 -9.28 6.00 1.44
C ILE A 179 -8.38 7.18 1.08
N ALA A 180 -7.42 6.92 0.17
CA ALA A 180 -6.69 7.99 -0.51
C ALA A 180 -6.69 7.76 -2.02
N LEU A 181 -6.91 8.84 -2.76
CA LEU A 181 -7.06 8.89 -4.20
C LEU A 181 -5.95 9.81 -4.77
N LEU A 182 -4.95 9.23 -5.40
CA LEU A 182 -3.87 9.97 -6.07
C LEU A 182 -4.19 10.06 -7.56
N SER A 183 -4.27 11.25 -8.10
CA SER A 183 -4.68 11.53 -9.49
C SER A 183 -5.97 10.79 -9.86
N PRO A 184 -7.09 11.01 -9.14
CA PRO A 184 -8.37 10.38 -9.49
C PRO A 184 -8.90 10.88 -10.82
N GLY A 185 -9.81 10.10 -11.42
CA GLY A 185 -10.66 10.51 -12.52
C GLY A 185 -12.13 10.33 -12.17
N THR A 186 -13.03 11.03 -12.86
CA THR A 186 -14.48 10.87 -12.65
C THR A 186 -15.03 9.64 -13.36
N ASN A 187 -14.39 9.21 -14.45
CA ASN A 187 -14.86 8.05 -15.22
C ASN A 187 -13.74 7.44 -16.09
N TYR A 188 -12.75 6.80 -15.49
CA TYR A 188 -11.73 6.08 -16.26
C TYR A 188 -12.37 5.01 -17.16
N PHE A 189 -11.86 4.90 -18.38
CA PHE A 189 -12.32 3.96 -19.41
C PHE A 189 -13.79 4.10 -19.86
N GLY A 190 -14.50 5.11 -19.36
CA GLY A 190 -15.94 5.29 -19.65
C GLY A 190 -16.89 4.45 -18.79
N ASN A 191 -16.35 3.61 -17.89
CA ASN A 191 -17.15 2.67 -17.09
C ASN A 191 -16.75 2.59 -15.60
N MET A 192 -15.91 3.51 -15.13
CA MET A 192 -15.49 3.60 -13.72
C MET A 192 -16.01 4.91 -13.10
N GLN A 193 -17.31 5.02 -12.94
CA GLN A 193 -17.95 6.24 -12.42
C GLN A 193 -17.67 6.41 -10.93
N THR A 194 -17.00 7.49 -10.57
CA THR A 194 -16.56 7.76 -9.18
C THR A 194 -17.46 8.73 -8.42
N GLU A 195 -18.24 9.57 -9.10
CA GLU A 195 -19.16 10.51 -8.43
C GLU A 195 -20.28 9.80 -7.62
N PRO A 196 -20.97 8.77 -8.16
CA PRO A 196 -21.90 7.99 -7.34
C PRO A 196 -21.20 7.26 -6.21
N ALA A 197 -19.98 6.79 -6.45
CA ALA A 197 -19.21 6.05 -5.46
C ALA A 197 -18.77 6.93 -4.27
N ILE A 198 -18.29 8.18 -4.52
CA ILE A 198 -17.89 9.08 -3.42
C ILE A 198 -19.11 9.50 -2.60
N THR A 199 -20.27 9.73 -3.24
CA THR A 199 -21.52 10.02 -2.53
C THR A 199 -21.93 8.85 -1.64
N LYS A 200 -21.84 7.62 -2.13
CA LYS A 200 -22.16 6.40 -1.38
C LYS A 200 -21.11 6.09 -0.29
N PHE A 201 -19.84 6.42 -0.52
CA PHE A 201 -18.79 6.32 0.49
C PHE A 201 -19.11 7.16 1.72
N GLY A 202 -19.80 8.30 1.53
CA GLY A 202 -20.41 9.10 2.59
C GLY A 202 -19.39 9.86 3.43
N ALA A 203 -19.64 9.92 4.75
CA ALA A 203 -18.85 10.71 5.69
C ALA A 203 -17.56 10.01 6.19
N ARG A 204 -17.15 8.90 5.57
CA ARG A 204 -15.87 8.26 5.93
C ARG A 204 -14.69 9.11 5.45
N PRO A 205 -13.57 9.11 6.19
CA PRO A 205 -12.40 9.90 5.84
C PRO A 205 -11.84 9.61 4.45
N SER A 206 -11.60 10.65 3.66
CA SER A 206 -10.95 10.56 2.35
C SER A 206 -9.84 11.60 2.19
N PHE A 207 -8.80 11.22 1.48
CA PHE A 207 -7.71 12.09 1.05
C PHE A 207 -7.67 12.09 -0.48
N MET A 208 -7.49 13.25 -1.09
CA MET A 208 -7.39 13.38 -2.54
C MET A 208 -6.20 14.26 -2.90
N ALA A 209 -5.37 13.81 -3.83
CA ALA A 209 -4.25 14.60 -4.33
C ALA A 209 -4.15 14.60 -5.85
N SER A 210 -3.74 15.73 -6.39
CA SER A 210 -3.43 15.94 -7.81
C SER A 210 -2.35 16.99 -7.98
N ALA A 211 -1.87 17.15 -9.23
CA ALA A 211 -1.00 18.23 -9.60
C ALA A 211 -1.65 19.07 -10.72
N GLU A 212 -1.30 20.37 -10.79
CA GLU A 212 -1.82 21.26 -11.83
C GLU A 212 -1.27 20.90 -13.23
N ASP A 213 -0.10 20.21 -13.29
CA ASP A 213 0.45 19.64 -14.51
C ASP A 213 -0.24 18.32 -14.95
N ASP A 214 -1.27 17.87 -14.20
CA ASP A 214 -2.23 16.81 -14.52
C ASP A 214 -3.66 17.37 -14.45
N PRO A 215 -4.07 18.19 -15.45
CA PRO A 215 -5.29 18.98 -15.37
C PRO A 215 -6.56 18.17 -15.25
N ASP A 216 -6.64 16.98 -15.87
CA ASP A 216 -7.81 16.11 -15.80
C ASP A 216 -8.04 15.59 -14.37
N SER A 217 -6.97 15.11 -13.73
CA SER A 217 -7.07 14.66 -12.34
C SER A 217 -7.27 15.81 -11.36
N ASN A 218 -6.67 16.99 -11.63
CA ASN A 218 -6.89 18.17 -10.80
C ASN A 218 -8.35 18.62 -10.83
N LYS A 219 -8.98 18.60 -12.00
CA LYS A 219 -10.42 18.83 -12.15
C LYS A 219 -11.25 17.78 -11.40
N ALA A 220 -10.92 16.50 -11.56
CA ALA A 220 -11.63 15.42 -10.90
C ALA A 220 -11.57 15.51 -9.37
N VAL A 221 -10.42 15.93 -8.80
CA VAL A 221 -10.29 16.17 -7.35
C VAL A 221 -11.27 17.23 -6.86
N VAL A 222 -11.40 18.35 -7.59
CA VAL A 222 -12.34 19.41 -7.23
C VAL A 222 -13.79 18.91 -7.27
N GLU A 223 -14.16 18.19 -8.32
CA GLU A 223 -15.52 17.64 -8.51
C GLU A 223 -15.86 16.61 -7.42
N LEU A 224 -14.98 15.66 -7.16
CA LEU A 224 -15.20 14.62 -6.15
C LEU A 224 -15.21 15.17 -4.72
N ALA A 225 -14.29 16.11 -4.41
CA ALA A 225 -14.25 16.73 -3.09
C ALA A 225 -15.52 17.50 -2.76
N ALA A 226 -16.14 18.14 -3.74
CA ALA A 226 -17.41 18.85 -3.57
C ALA A 226 -18.59 17.91 -3.20
N LEU A 227 -18.46 16.61 -3.49
CA LEU A 227 -19.48 15.59 -3.20
C LEU A 227 -19.24 14.88 -1.86
N THR A 228 -18.13 15.18 -1.16
CA THR A 228 -17.86 14.56 0.15
C THR A 228 -18.74 15.12 1.24
N ALA A 229 -19.18 14.26 2.17
CA ALA A 229 -20.14 14.63 3.21
C ALA A 229 -19.45 15.13 4.50
N GLU A 230 -20.14 16.05 5.19
CA GLU A 230 -19.77 16.42 6.58
C GLU A 230 -20.02 15.23 7.54
N PRO A 231 -19.29 15.12 8.68
CA PRO A 231 -18.27 16.08 9.15
C PRO A 231 -16.86 15.84 8.60
N ASN A 232 -16.64 14.78 7.83
CA ASN A 232 -15.34 14.37 7.33
C ASN A 232 -15.18 14.70 5.84
N ARG A 233 -15.22 15.98 5.49
CA ARG A 233 -14.86 16.40 4.13
C ARG A 233 -13.48 15.88 3.74
N ALA A 234 -13.28 15.64 2.43
CA ALA A 234 -11.98 15.20 1.93
C ALA A 234 -10.87 16.17 2.33
N VAL A 235 -9.74 15.61 2.75
CA VAL A 235 -8.47 16.35 2.77
C VAL A 235 -7.99 16.45 1.33
N VAL A 236 -7.86 17.66 0.81
CA VAL A 236 -7.46 17.91 -0.58
C VAL A 236 -6.07 18.54 -0.62
N VAL A 237 -5.19 17.98 -1.44
CA VAL A 237 -3.86 18.52 -1.72
C VAL A 237 -3.70 18.68 -3.22
N SER A 238 -3.49 19.90 -3.69
CA SER A 238 -3.10 20.20 -5.08
C SER A 238 -1.75 20.89 -5.08
N VAL A 239 -0.84 20.43 -5.95
CA VAL A 239 0.51 20.96 -6.07
C VAL A 239 0.74 21.48 -7.50
N PRO A 240 1.58 22.51 -7.72
CA PRO A 240 1.80 23.05 -9.06
C PRO A 240 2.41 22.04 -10.03
N LYS A 241 3.29 21.15 -9.52
CA LYS A 241 3.94 20.08 -10.29
C LYS A 241 4.06 18.83 -9.45
N GLY A 242 3.80 17.68 -10.05
CA GLY A 242 3.86 16.38 -9.35
C GLY A 242 3.64 15.22 -10.30
N GLY A 243 3.19 15.49 -11.52
CA GLY A 243 2.86 14.46 -12.49
C GLY A 243 1.63 13.66 -12.07
N HIS A 244 1.56 12.38 -12.49
CA HIS A 244 0.37 11.54 -12.38
C HIS A 244 0.60 10.32 -11.49
N GLY A 245 -0.42 9.96 -10.72
CA GLY A 245 -0.45 8.73 -9.92
C GLY A 245 0.60 8.70 -8.82
N THR A 246 1.40 7.63 -8.75
CA THR A 246 2.46 7.45 -7.75
C THR A 246 3.60 8.45 -7.86
N ALA A 247 3.74 9.18 -8.99
CA ALA A 247 4.72 10.26 -9.12
C ALA A 247 4.50 11.37 -8.08
N LEU A 248 3.25 11.61 -7.65
CA LEU A 248 2.90 12.56 -6.60
C LEU A 248 3.61 12.27 -5.26
N LEU A 249 3.98 11.01 -5.00
CA LEU A 249 4.69 10.63 -3.76
C LEU A 249 6.15 11.12 -3.70
N LYS A 250 6.68 11.66 -4.80
CA LYS A 250 7.99 12.33 -4.84
C LYS A 250 7.90 13.78 -4.34
N VAL A 251 6.70 14.29 -4.10
CA VAL A 251 6.42 15.66 -3.64
C VAL A 251 6.07 15.60 -2.17
N ASP A 252 6.91 16.20 -1.31
CA ASP A 252 6.75 16.17 0.15
C ASP A 252 5.42 16.79 0.60
N GLU A 253 4.91 17.79 -0.12
CA GLU A 253 3.64 18.46 0.14
C GLU A 253 2.42 17.53 -0.11
N VAL A 254 2.60 16.42 -0.81
CA VAL A 254 1.60 15.36 -0.96
C VAL A 254 1.88 14.21 0.00
N ARG A 255 3.13 13.74 0.01
CA ARG A 255 3.53 12.53 0.75
C ARG A 255 3.30 12.67 2.25
N ARG A 256 3.82 13.73 2.88
CA ARG A 256 3.72 13.92 4.34
C ARG A 256 2.28 14.10 4.84
N PRO A 257 1.41 14.92 4.19
CA PRO A 257 0.00 14.97 4.58
C PRO A 257 -0.74 13.65 4.41
N LEU A 258 -0.42 12.86 3.38
CA LEU A 258 -1.00 11.53 3.17
C LEU A 258 -0.63 10.56 4.29
N GLU A 259 0.66 10.51 4.69
CA GLU A 259 1.13 9.70 5.83
C GLU A 259 0.45 10.15 7.13
N ALA A 260 0.40 11.45 7.39
CA ALA A 260 -0.24 12.02 8.57
C ALA A 260 -1.74 11.70 8.62
N PHE A 261 -2.43 11.78 7.47
CA PHE A 261 -3.84 11.43 7.35
C PHE A 261 -4.11 9.99 7.81
N PHE A 262 -3.39 9.01 7.31
CA PHE A 262 -3.62 7.62 7.70
C PHE A 262 -3.20 7.33 9.14
N LYS A 263 -2.11 7.93 9.63
CA LYS A 263 -1.72 7.84 11.06
C LYS A 263 -2.85 8.31 11.97
N GLU A 264 -3.45 9.45 11.65
CA GLU A 264 -4.55 10.02 12.42
C GLU A 264 -5.81 9.15 12.29
N ARG A 265 -6.23 8.82 11.05
CA ARG A 265 -7.51 8.17 10.80
C ARG A 265 -7.55 6.70 11.17
N LEU A 266 -6.42 6.01 11.15
CA LEU A 266 -6.30 4.62 11.56
C LEU A 266 -5.64 4.44 12.93
N GLY A 267 -5.42 5.53 13.67
CA GLY A 267 -5.06 5.49 15.10
C GLY A 267 -3.64 4.99 15.37
N ILE A 268 -2.65 5.41 14.57
CA ILE A 268 -1.24 5.24 14.92
C ILE A 268 -0.83 6.38 15.85
N GLN A 269 -0.48 6.06 17.08
CA GLN A 269 0.00 7.04 18.02
C GLN A 269 1.43 7.49 17.65
N PRO A 270 1.76 8.80 17.79
CA PRO A 270 3.12 9.28 17.65
C PRO A 270 4.06 8.48 18.55
N GLN A 271 5.21 8.10 18.03
CA GLN A 271 6.26 7.54 18.87
C GLN A 271 6.73 8.65 19.84
N LYS A 272 6.67 8.36 21.15
CA LYS A 272 7.16 9.26 22.20
C LYS A 272 8.67 9.28 22.25
#